data_aeea22f9113ff517e049ffc056972eac
#
_entry.id   aeea22f9113ff517e049ffc056972eac
#
_cell.length_a   1.000
_cell.length_b   1.000
_cell.length_c   1.000
_cell.angle_alpha   90.00
_cell.angle_beta   90.00
_cell.angle_gamma   90.00
#
_symmetry.space_group_name_H-M   'P 1'
#
loop_
_entity.id
_entity.type
_entity.pdbx_description
1 polymer ?
#
loop_
_entity_poly.entity_id
_entity_poly.type
_entity_poly.pdbx_seq_one_letter_code
_entity_poly.pdbx_strand_id
1 'polypeptide(L)'
;MKKVLLLGDSIRMGYDDYVKEALDGKCEVVYDAEDNGRFAAYTLWQANQMFKHHGHFDVVHWNNGYWDMNIEAPMTEAMHPVEEYVHFLKRIIKLCRENGAKIIFATTTPILEPGMAADNTGTQA
;
A
#
# COMPACT_ATOMS: atom_id res chain seq x y z
N MET A 1 12.44 14.16 15.15
CA MET A 1 11.37 14.30 14.14
C MET A 1 10.68 12.96 13.94
N LYS A 2 9.43 12.99 13.56
CA LYS A 2 8.66 11.76 13.39
C LYS A 2 9.16 10.98 12.17
N LYS A 3 9.08 9.66 12.27
CA LYS A 3 9.53 8.76 11.21
C LYS A 3 8.32 8.07 10.60
N VAL A 4 8.15 8.24 9.30
CA VAL A 4 6.98 7.78 8.54
C VAL A 4 7.40 6.74 7.52
N LEU A 5 6.71 5.60 7.50
CA LEU A 5 6.91 4.57 6.49
C LEU A 5 5.77 4.64 5.47
N LEU A 6 6.13 4.61 4.20
CA LEU A 6 5.15 4.51 3.12
C LEU A 6 5.18 3.08 2.58
N LEU A 7 4.03 2.42 2.61
CA LEU A 7 3.85 1.06 2.08
C LEU A 7 2.76 1.06 1.03
N GLY A 8 2.88 0.20 0.05
CA GLY A 8 1.84 0.04 -0.95
C GLY A 8 2.38 -0.35 -2.31
N ASP A 9 1.46 -0.37 -3.27
CA ASP A 9 1.73 -0.79 -4.64
C ASP A 9 2.21 0.38 -5.51
N SER A 10 1.95 0.30 -6.82
CA SER A 10 2.39 1.33 -7.76
C SER A 10 1.75 2.70 -7.49
N ILE A 11 0.58 2.72 -6.83
CA ILE A 11 -0.04 3.99 -6.47
C ILE A 11 0.84 4.70 -5.43
N ARG A 12 1.33 3.96 -4.43
CA ARG A 12 2.29 4.49 -3.47
C ARG A 12 3.55 4.97 -4.17
N MET A 13 4.09 4.18 -5.07
CA MET A 13 5.32 4.54 -5.79
C MET A 13 5.14 5.85 -6.56
N GLY A 14 3.93 6.12 -7.02
CA GLY A 14 3.63 7.35 -7.74
C GLY A 14 3.68 8.60 -6.87
N TYR A 15 3.46 8.49 -5.57
CA TYR A 15 3.45 9.66 -4.70
C TYR A 15 4.60 9.71 -3.68
N ASP A 16 5.44 8.68 -3.62
CA ASP A 16 6.52 8.59 -2.63
C ASP A 16 7.36 9.86 -2.55
N ASP A 17 7.89 10.29 -3.69
CA ASP A 17 8.79 11.44 -3.72
C ASP A 17 8.07 12.74 -3.38
N TYR A 18 6.82 12.87 -3.78
CA TYR A 18 6.02 14.05 -3.46
C TYR A 18 5.77 14.17 -1.96
N VAL A 19 5.48 13.03 -1.30
CA VAL A 19 5.28 13.01 0.14
C VAL A 19 6.57 13.36 0.87
N LYS A 20 7.68 12.77 0.43
CA LYS A 20 8.97 13.05 1.03
C LYS A 20 9.32 14.53 0.93
N GLU A 21 9.09 15.12 -0.22
CA GLU A 21 9.36 16.54 -0.43
C GLU A 21 8.44 17.41 0.43
N ALA A 22 7.16 17.07 0.47
CA ALA A 22 6.18 17.85 1.22
C ALA A 22 6.45 17.84 2.73
N LEU A 23 7.00 16.75 3.24
CA LEU A 23 7.29 16.59 4.66
C LEU A 23 8.75 16.85 5.02
N ASP A 24 9.54 17.33 4.07
CA ASP A 24 10.96 17.60 4.30
C ASP A 24 11.12 18.61 5.45
N GLY A 25 12.01 18.27 6.37
CA GLY A 25 12.23 19.07 7.56
C GLY A 25 11.22 18.87 8.67
N LYS A 26 10.09 18.16 8.39
CA LYS A 26 9.04 17.91 9.37
C LYS A 26 9.02 16.46 9.81
N CYS A 27 9.25 15.53 8.88
CA CYS A 27 9.24 14.09 9.15
C CYS A 27 10.35 13.44 8.35
N GLU A 28 10.85 12.32 8.88
CA GLU A 28 11.71 11.45 8.10
C GLU A 28 10.82 10.47 7.36
N VAL A 29 10.78 10.53 6.06
CA VAL A 29 9.93 9.68 5.22
C VAL A 29 10.77 8.57 4.61
N VAL A 30 10.37 7.34 4.85
CA VAL A 30 11.09 6.14 4.41
C VAL A 30 10.18 5.30 3.52
N TYR A 31 10.72 4.83 2.42
CA TYR A 31 10.03 3.91 1.52
C TYR A 31 11.05 3.20 0.65
N ASP A 32 10.64 2.08 0.07
CA ASP A 32 11.49 1.38 -0.89
C ASP A 32 11.07 1.81 -2.31
N ALA A 33 11.86 2.71 -2.89
CA ALA A 33 11.54 3.30 -4.19
C ALA A 33 11.61 2.28 -5.33
N GLU A 34 12.31 1.16 -5.11
CA GLU A 34 12.54 0.17 -6.14
C GLU A 34 11.60 -1.02 -6.03
N ASP A 35 10.78 -1.08 -4.97
CA ASP A 35 10.00 -2.27 -4.69
C ASP A 35 8.52 -1.95 -4.54
N ASN A 36 7.73 -2.52 -5.45
CA ASN A 36 6.27 -2.40 -5.45
C ASN A 36 5.69 -3.35 -4.39
N GLY A 37 4.80 -2.86 -3.53
CA GLY A 37 4.17 -3.67 -2.49
C GLY A 37 3.22 -4.72 -3.01
N ARG A 38 2.77 -4.60 -4.25
CA ARG A 38 1.94 -5.59 -4.94
C ARG A 38 0.72 -6.03 -4.14
N PHE A 39 0.60 -7.35 -3.92
CA PHE A 39 -0.48 -7.92 -3.11
C PHE A 39 -0.27 -7.62 -1.63
N ALA A 40 -1.34 -7.70 -0.86
CA ALA A 40 -1.24 -7.48 0.58
C ALA A 40 -0.23 -8.44 1.22
N ALA A 41 -0.16 -9.69 0.76
CA ALA A 41 0.81 -10.65 1.25
C ALA A 41 2.24 -10.17 1.07
N TYR A 42 2.55 -9.60 -0.08
CA TYR A 42 3.89 -9.08 -0.34
C TYR A 42 4.16 -7.81 0.48
N THR A 43 3.16 -6.96 0.63
CA THR A 43 3.29 -5.77 1.47
C THR A 43 3.58 -6.15 2.93
N LEU A 44 2.99 -7.24 3.41
CA LEU A 44 3.31 -7.77 4.73
C LEU A 44 4.79 -8.10 4.84
N TRP A 45 5.32 -8.79 3.85
CA TRP A 45 6.75 -9.11 3.78
C TRP A 45 7.59 -7.84 3.76
N GLN A 46 7.21 -6.90 2.90
CA GLN A 46 7.92 -5.63 2.76
C GLN A 46 7.92 -4.85 4.08
N ALA A 47 6.77 -4.78 4.76
CA ALA A 47 6.66 -4.13 6.06
C ALA A 47 7.61 -4.76 7.08
N ASN A 48 7.64 -6.09 7.11
CA ASN A 48 8.52 -6.80 8.02
C ASN A 48 9.98 -6.47 7.76
N GLN A 49 10.38 -6.40 6.49
CA GLN A 49 11.75 -6.05 6.14
C GLN A 49 12.07 -4.61 6.53
N MET A 50 11.15 -3.69 6.32
CA MET A 50 11.35 -2.29 6.66
C MET A 50 11.50 -2.12 8.18
N PHE A 51 10.68 -2.81 8.98
CA PHE A 51 10.81 -2.77 10.43
C PHE A 51 12.11 -3.39 10.90
N LYS A 52 12.53 -4.47 10.25
CA LYS A 52 13.79 -5.14 10.59
C LYS A 52 14.99 -4.26 10.32
N HIS A 53 14.98 -3.52 9.22
CA HIS A 53 16.13 -2.70 8.82
C HIS A 53 16.11 -1.30 9.39
N HIS A 54 14.95 -0.75 9.65
CA HIS A 54 14.80 0.65 10.10
C HIS A 54 14.29 0.81 11.52
N GLY A 55 13.82 -0.27 12.14
CA GLY A 55 13.32 -0.25 13.51
C GLY A 55 11.94 0.36 13.65
N HIS A 56 11.77 1.18 14.66
CA HIS A 56 10.47 1.78 14.99
C HIS A 56 10.09 2.90 14.02
N PHE A 57 8.81 2.92 13.64
CA PHE A 57 8.21 4.03 12.90
C PHE A 57 7.10 4.65 13.75
N ASP A 58 6.93 5.95 13.65
CA ASP A 58 5.84 6.63 14.34
C ASP A 58 4.52 6.46 13.59
N VAL A 59 4.59 6.47 12.27
CA VAL A 59 3.40 6.36 11.41
C VAL A 59 3.72 5.44 10.23
N VAL A 60 2.76 4.59 9.89
CA VAL A 60 2.80 3.81 8.65
C VAL A 60 1.61 4.26 7.82
N HIS A 61 1.88 4.85 6.68
CA HIS A 61 0.88 5.22 5.68
C HIS A 61 0.90 4.16 4.60
N TRP A 62 -0.23 3.51 4.35
CA TRP A 62 -0.23 2.30 3.55
C TRP A 62 -1.48 2.16 2.69
N ASN A 63 -1.32 1.61 1.49
CA ASN A 63 -2.44 1.23 0.63
C ASN A 63 -2.21 -0.14 0.02
N ASN A 64 -3.29 -0.90 -0.14
CA ASN A 64 -3.32 -2.17 -0.84
C ASN A 64 -4.72 -2.40 -1.39
N GLY A 65 -4.83 -3.25 -2.37
CA GLY A 65 -6.14 -3.71 -2.85
C GLY A 65 -6.17 -3.92 -4.35
N TYR A 66 -5.61 -3.00 -5.11
CA TYR A 66 -5.69 -3.08 -6.56
C TYR A 66 -5.13 -4.42 -7.10
N TRP A 67 -3.95 -4.80 -6.61
CA TRP A 67 -3.33 -6.05 -7.05
C TRP A 67 -4.11 -7.28 -6.61
N ASP A 68 -4.64 -7.26 -5.37
CA ASP A 68 -5.40 -8.39 -4.83
C ASP A 68 -6.70 -8.60 -5.58
N MET A 69 -7.33 -7.52 -6.01
CA MET A 69 -8.62 -7.56 -6.70
C MET A 69 -8.49 -7.66 -8.21
N ASN A 70 -7.28 -7.55 -8.74
CA ASN A 70 -7.06 -7.53 -10.18
C ASN A 70 -7.44 -8.87 -10.82
N ILE A 71 -8.12 -8.78 -11.94
CA ILE A 71 -8.45 -9.94 -12.77
C ILE A 71 -7.73 -9.75 -14.10
N GLU A 72 -6.67 -10.51 -14.26
CA GLU A 72 -5.81 -10.39 -15.44
C GLU A 72 -6.10 -11.53 -16.42
N ALA A 73 -6.48 -11.20 -17.64
CA ALA A 73 -6.74 -12.22 -18.65
C ALA A 73 -5.49 -13.07 -18.87
N PRO A 74 -5.60 -14.40 -19.03
CA PRO A 74 -6.82 -15.18 -19.20
C PRO A 74 -7.52 -15.62 -17.91
N MET A 75 -7.07 -15.14 -16.76
CA MET A 75 -7.72 -15.46 -15.50
C MET A 75 -9.12 -14.85 -15.45
N THR A 76 -10.02 -15.51 -14.72
CA THR A 76 -11.40 -15.06 -14.56
C THR A 76 -11.75 -14.70 -13.13
N GLU A 77 -10.80 -14.83 -12.22
CA GLU A 77 -10.99 -14.51 -10.82
C GLU A 77 -9.92 -13.55 -10.35
N ALA A 78 -10.21 -12.80 -9.31
CA ALA A 78 -9.22 -11.93 -8.68
C ALA A 78 -8.04 -12.76 -8.16
N MET A 79 -6.88 -12.13 -8.07
CA MET A 79 -5.68 -12.81 -7.58
C MET A 79 -5.88 -13.39 -6.19
N HIS A 80 -6.63 -12.67 -5.33
CA HIS A 80 -6.92 -13.15 -3.99
C HIS A 80 -8.39 -12.95 -3.66
N PRO A 81 -9.05 -13.96 -3.05
CA PRO A 81 -10.40 -13.77 -2.53
C PRO A 81 -10.41 -12.73 -1.42
N VAL A 82 -11.58 -12.12 -1.20
CA VAL A 82 -11.75 -11.08 -0.19
C VAL A 82 -11.27 -11.55 1.18
N GLU A 83 -11.54 -12.81 1.53
CA GLU A 83 -11.17 -13.36 2.82
C GLU A 83 -9.65 -13.36 3.02
N GLU A 84 -8.91 -13.72 1.99
CA GLU A 84 -7.44 -13.71 2.05
C GLU A 84 -6.91 -12.30 2.11
N TYR A 85 -7.48 -11.41 1.33
CA TYR A 85 -7.09 -10.01 1.34
C TYR A 85 -7.25 -9.44 2.75
N VAL A 86 -8.41 -9.62 3.35
CA VAL A 86 -8.69 -9.14 4.71
C VAL A 86 -7.74 -9.79 5.72
N HIS A 87 -7.47 -11.08 5.56
CA HIS A 87 -6.53 -11.79 6.42
C HIS A 87 -5.16 -11.12 6.43
N PHE A 88 -4.64 -10.80 5.27
CA PHE A 88 -3.32 -10.16 5.17
C PHE A 88 -3.35 -8.72 5.67
N LEU A 89 -4.43 -7.99 5.46
CA LEU A 89 -4.56 -6.65 6.02
C LEU A 89 -4.49 -6.68 7.54
N LYS A 90 -5.17 -7.66 8.16
CA LYS A 90 -5.14 -7.82 9.62
C LYS A 90 -3.74 -8.13 10.11
N ARG A 91 -2.99 -8.95 9.37
CA ARG A 91 -1.61 -9.26 9.73
C ARG A 91 -0.71 -8.04 9.65
N ILE A 92 -0.90 -7.21 8.62
CA ILE A 92 -0.14 -5.98 8.47
C ILE A 92 -0.45 -5.03 9.65
N ILE A 93 -1.72 -4.89 10.00
CA ILE A 93 -2.14 -4.06 11.12
C ILE A 93 -1.48 -4.53 12.42
N LYS A 94 -1.50 -5.83 12.66
CA LYS A 94 -0.89 -6.40 13.85
C LYS A 94 0.60 -6.10 13.90
N LEU A 95 1.28 -6.30 12.79
CA LEU A 95 2.71 -6.07 12.71
C LEU A 95 3.05 -4.59 12.96
N CYS A 96 2.29 -3.68 12.38
CA CYS A 96 2.48 -2.25 12.59
C CYS A 96 2.26 -1.86 14.04
N ARG A 97 1.21 -2.41 14.67
CA ARG A 97 0.94 -2.14 16.07
C ARG A 97 2.03 -2.67 16.99
N GLU A 98 2.57 -3.83 16.67
CA GLU A 98 3.68 -4.40 17.44
C GLU A 98 4.93 -3.54 17.28
N ASN A 99 5.09 -2.87 16.18
CA ASN A 99 6.17 -1.91 15.99
C ASN A 99 5.94 -0.61 16.76
N GLY A 100 4.71 -0.36 17.17
CA GLY A 100 4.33 0.86 17.89
C GLY A 100 3.89 1.99 16.97
N ALA A 101 3.69 1.70 15.69
CA ALA A 101 3.32 2.72 14.71
C ALA A 101 1.81 2.99 14.71
N LYS A 102 1.45 4.23 14.43
CA LYS A 102 0.08 4.58 14.10
C LYS A 102 -0.12 4.28 12.62
N ILE A 103 -1.32 3.82 12.27
CA ILE A 103 -1.61 3.38 10.90
C ILE A 103 -2.57 4.38 10.24
N ILE A 104 -2.23 4.78 9.03
CA ILE A 104 -3.12 5.52 8.15
C ILE A 104 -3.30 4.65 6.91
N PHE A 105 -4.50 4.11 6.72
CA PHE A 105 -4.79 3.29 5.55
C PHE A 105 -5.47 4.13 4.48
N ALA A 106 -4.80 4.27 3.34
CA ALA A 106 -5.37 4.96 2.20
C ALA A 106 -6.23 3.95 1.43
N THR A 107 -7.51 4.23 1.32
CA THR A 107 -8.42 3.31 0.64
C THR A 107 -8.05 3.17 -0.82
N THR A 108 -8.30 1.96 -1.36
CA THR A 108 -8.03 1.67 -2.76
C THR A 108 -8.89 2.56 -3.65
N THR A 109 -8.28 3.12 -4.68
CA THR A 109 -9.04 3.89 -5.65
C THR A 109 -9.98 2.97 -6.43
N PRO A 110 -11.16 3.46 -6.85
CA PRO A 110 -12.04 2.65 -7.69
C PRO A 110 -11.34 2.30 -9.00
N ILE A 111 -11.62 1.10 -9.48
CA ILE A 111 -11.12 0.64 -10.77
C ILE A 111 -12.28 0.58 -11.76
N LEU A 112 -11.97 0.81 -13.03
CA LEU A 112 -12.99 0.71 -14.06
C LEU A 112 -13.31 -0.75 -14.33
N GLU A 113 -14.60 -1.03 -14.52
CA GLU A 113 -15.02 -2.37 -14.92
C GLU A 113 -14.61 -2.60 -16.36
N PRO A 114 -14.46 -3.88 -16.75
CA PRO A 114 -14.22 -4.19 -18.16
C PRO A 114 -15.30 -3.56 -19.03
N GLY A 115 -14.91 -2.86 -20.05
CA GLY A 115 -15.82 -2.19 -20.94
C GLY A 115 -16.14 -0.76 -20.58
N MET A 116 -15.78 -0.33 -19.39
CA MET A 116 -15.88 1.08 -19.03
C MET A 116 -14.66 1.76 -19.60
N ALA A 117 -14.86 2.54 -20.59
CA ALA A 117 -13.73 3.14 -21.21
C ALA A 117 -13.08 4.19 -20.35
N ALA A 118 -11.85 4.39 -20.61
CA ALA A 118 -11.12 5.43 -19.91
C ALA A 118 -11.71 6.79 -20.19
N ASP A 119 -12.71 6.83 -21.06
CA ASP A 119 -13.38 8.04 -21.25
C ASP A 119 -13.97 8.53 -20.01
N ASN A 120 -14.06 7.82 -19.26
CA ASN A 120 -14.54 8.17 -18.26
C ASN A 120 -13.83 8.82 -17.46
N THR A 121 -13.70 9.17 -17.49
CA THR A 121 -13.16 9.71 -16.94
C THR A 121 -12.97 9.42 -15.82
N GLY A 122 -12.77 8.88 -15.77
CA GLY A 122 -12.38 8.60 -14.75
C GLY A 122 -12.92 8.31 -13.68
N THR A 123 -13.45 8.31 -13.76
CA THR A 123 -13.75 8.14 -12.88
C THR A 123 -13.98 7.39 -12.28
N GLN A 124 -14.05 7.12 -12.00
CA GLN A 124 -14.22 6.62 -11.31
C GLN A 124 -13.98 6.62 -10.47
N ALA A 125 -14.12 7.11 -10.40
CA ALA A 125 -13.71 7.00 -9.54
C ALA A 125 -14.18 6.84 -8.92
#